data_10e908a865d1b27b099f15f96ca07bbd
#
_entry.id   10e908a865d1b27b099f15f96ca07bbd
#
_cell.length_a   1.000
_cell.length_b   1.000
_cell.length_c   1.000
_cell.angle_alpha   90.00
_cell.angle_beta   90.00
_cell.angle_gamma   90.00
#
_symmetry.space_group_name_H-M   'P 1'
#
loop_
_entity.id
_entity.type
_entity.pdbx_description
1 polymer ?
#
loop_
_entity_poly.entity_id
_entity_poly.type
_entity_poly.pdbx_seq_one_letter_code
_entity_poly.pdbx_strand_id
1 'polypeptide(L)'
;MRFRPGARSVRMRLEIVVTLSAVTACAPVPNRAQHSVEYYRAHPAVLNVMLTRCTNDPGRLAGTPDCINARAAARIEGVGSLGSLPPMGLPMKPSRGSHP
;
A
#
# COMPACT_ATOMS: atom_id res chain seq x y z
N MET A 1 39.61 60.34 19.01
CA MET A 1 38.67 59.65 18.13
C MET A 1 38.48 58.24 18.60
N ARG A 2 37.33 57.92 19.08
CA ARG A 2 37.08 56.60 19.57
C ARG A 2 36.19 55.87 18.60
N PHE A 3 36.81 54.92 17.96
CA PHE A 3 36.01 53.98 17.17
C PHE A 3 35.30 53.05 18.13
N ARG A 4 34.00 53.06 18.07
CA ARG A 4 33.24 52.00 18.67
C ARG A 4 32.98 50.98 17.59
N PRO A 5 33.63 49.81 17.63
CA PRO A 5 33.27 48.75 16.71
C PRO A 5 31.85 48.35 16.99
N GLY A 6 31.05 48.47 16.00
CA GLY A 6 29.62 48.43 16.12
C GLY A 6 29.06 47.11 16.64
N ALA A 7 28.22 47.24 17.59
CA ALA A 7 27.30 46.19 18.01
C ALA A 7 26.32 45.73 16.90
N ARG A 8 26.50 46.23 15.69
CA ARG A 8 25.63 45.88 14.54
C ARG A 8 25.92 44.53 13.92
N SER A 9 27.11 44.01 14.14
CA SER A 9 27.52 42.76 13.50
C SER A 9 26.98 41.51 14.19
N VAL A 10 26.61 41.62 15.46
CA VAL A 10 26.15 40.46 16.23
C VAL A 10 24.66 40.18 16.03
N ARG A 11 23.89 41.25 15.78
CA ARG A 11 22.43 41.06 15.55
C ARG A 11 22.11 40.42 14.19
N MET A 12 22.95 40.68 13.23
CA MET A 12 22.71 40.17 11.87
C MET A 12 23.04 38.67 11.72
N ARG A 13 23.78 38.10 12.66
CA ARG A 13 24.09 36.67 12.64
C ARG A 13 23.06 35.81 13.35
N LEU A 14 22.24 36.41 14.17
CA LEU A 14 21.24 35.69 14.92
C LEU A 14 19.96 35.47 14.13
N GLU A 15 19.71 36.31 13.15
CA GLU A 15 18.50 36.19 12.35
C GLU A 15 18.59 35.10 11.24
N ILE A 16 19.81 34.75 10.85
CA ILE A 16 20.03 33.76 9.79
C ILE A 16 19.84 32.31 10.32
N VAL A 17 19.95 32.12 11.62
CA VAL A 17 19.87 30.79 12.24
C VAL A 17 18.43 30.33 12.45
N VAL A 18 17.47 31.25 12.49
CA VAL A 18 16.07 30.93 12.82
C VAL A 18 15.26 30.48 11.60
N THR A 19 15.73 30.75 10.40
CA THR A 19 14.96 30.43 9.21
C THR A 19 15.25 29.04 8.61
N LEU A 20 16.14 28.29 9.18
CA LEU A 20 16.51 26.98 8.64
C LEU A 20 15.77 25.79 9.26
N SER A 21 14.82 26.05 10.17
CA SER A 21 14.19 24.98 10.94
C SER A 21 12.83 24.53 10.40
N ALA A 22 12.39 24.96 9.25
CA ALA A 22 11.03 24.72 8.80
C ALA A 22 10.91 23.86 7.56
N VAL A 23 11.89 23.01 7.28
CA VAL A 23 11.71 22.01 6.22
C VAL A 23 11.66 20.62 6.86
N THR A 24 10.67 20.43 7.69
CA THR A 24 10.22 19.08 7.91
C THR A 24 9.47 18.69 6.65
N ALA A 25 10.21 18.19 5.69
CA ALA A 25 9.61 17.59 4.54
C ALA A 25 8.73 16.46 5.02
N CYS A 26 7.44 16.57 4.81
CA CYS A 26 6.56 15.44 4.82
C CYS A 26 6.97 14.56 3.65
N ALA A 27 7.96 13.71 3.87
CA ALA A 27 8.31 12.70 2.89
C ALA A 27 7.10 11.76 2.79
N PRO A 28 6.50 11.59 1.61
CA PRO A 28 5.48 10.58 1.44
C PRO A 28 6.09 9.24 1.83
N VAL A 29 5.43 8.50 2.69
CA VAL A 29 5.87 7.16 3.08
C VAL A 29 5.74 6.28 1.82
N PRO A 30 6.85 5.89 1.18
CA PRO A 30 6.79 5.35 -0.18
C PRO A 30 6.21 3.94 -0.29
N ASN A 31 5.85 3.31 0.81
CA ASN A 31 5.43 1.90 0.81
C ASN A 31 4.13 1.63 1.57
N ARG A 32 3.29 2.64 1.69
CA ARG A 32 2.00 2.42 2.31
C ARG A 32 0.94 2.11 1.26
N ALA A 33 0.21 1.02 1.46
CA ALA A 33 -0.93 0.72 0.62
C ALA A 33 -1.98 1.84 0.72
N GLN A 34 -2.55 2.23 -0.42
CA GLN A 34 -3.65 3.18 -0.45
C GLN A 34 -4.95 2.52 -0.01
N HIS A 35 -5.07 1.22 -0.29
CA HIS A 35 -6.27 0.45 0.02
C HIS A 35 -5.92 -0.85 0.74
N SER A 36 -6.76 -1.19 1.72
CA SER A 36 -6.63 -2.45 2.45
C SER A 36 -7.24 -3.62 1.66
N VAL A 37 -6.99 -4.82 2.13
CA VAL A 37 -7.61 -6.04 1.59
C VAL A 37 -9.14 -5.95 1.70
N GLU A 38 -9.64 -5.49 2.85
CA GLU A 38 -11.08 -5.34 3.09
C GLU A 38 -11.70 -4.32 2.15
N TYR A 39 -10.99 -3.23 1.87
CA TYR A 39 -11.45 -2.24 0.91
C TYR A 39 -11.64 -2.85 -0.47
N TYR A 40 -10.64 -3.60 -0.94
CA TYR A 40 -10.73 -4.26 -2.25
C TYR A 40 -11.85 -5.28 -2.32
N ARG A 41 -12.10 -6.02 -1.25
CA ARG A 41 -13.22 -6.96 -1.18
C ARG A 41 -14.56 -6.26 -1.24
N ALA A 42 -14.68 -5.10 -0.60
CA ALA A 42 -15.90 -4.30 -0.64
C ALA A 42 -16.12 -3.59 -1.98
N HIS A 43 -15.07 -3.41 -2.79
CA HIS A 43 -15.12 -2.67 -4.03
C HIS A 43 -14.56 -3.49 -5.21
N PRO A 44 -15.31 -4.45 -5.71
CA PRO A 44 -14.81 -5.37 -6.75
C PRO A 44 -14.41 -4.67 -8.05
N ALA A 45 -15.04 -3.57 -8.41
CA ALA A 45 -14.65 -2.79 -9.58
C ALA A 45 -13.23 -2.20 -9.43
N VAL A 46 -12.93 -1.67 -8.24
CA VAL A 46 -11.60 -1.11 -7.94
C VAL A 46 -10.56 -2.23 -7.90
N LEU A 47 -10.93 -3.37 -7.32
CA LEU A 47 -10.08 -4.56 -7.28
C LEU A 47 -9.68 -5.00 -8.70
N ASN A 48 -10.63 -5.11 -9.61
CA ASN A 48 -10.36 -5.51 -10.99
C ASN A 48 -9.42 -4.54 -11.70
N VAL A 49 -9.64 -3.24 -11.53
CA VAL A 49 -8.75 -2.22 -12.09
C VAL A 49 -7.33 -2.37 -11.55
N MET A 50 -7.18 -2.58 -10.24
CA MET A 50 -5.88 -2.74 -9.63
C MET A 50 -5.18 -4.02 -10.10
N LEU A 51 -5.89 -5.14 -10.15
CA LEU A 51 -5.34 -6.40 -10.66
C LEU A 51 -4.85 -6.27 -12.10
N THR A 52 -5.62 -5.57 -12.95
CA THR A 52 -5.23 -5.30 -14.33
C THR A 52 -3.95 -4.48 -14.40
N ARG A 53 -3.83 -3.44 -13.59
CA ARG A 53 -2.60 -2.64 -13.51
C ARG A 53 -1.42 -3.48 -13.07
N CYS A 54 -1.60 -4.28 -12.03
CA CYS A 54 -0.53 -5.15 -11.50
C CYS A 54 -0.06 -6.17 -12.54
N THR A 55 -0.97 -6.64 -13.40
CA THR A 55 -0.66 -7.61 -14.44
C THR A 55 0.02 -6.96 -15.65
N ASN A 56 -0.35 -5.73 -15.96
CA ASN A 56 0.20 -5.04 -17.12
C ASN A 56 1.63 -4.52 -16.88
N ASP A 57 1.99 -4.25 -15.64
CA ASP A 57 3.33 -3.78 -15.29
C ASP A 57 3.86 -4.51 -14.04
N PRO A 58 4.11 -5.81 -14.15
CA PRO A 58 4.50 -6.61 -13.00
C PRO A 58 5.87 -6.19 -12.44
N GLY A 59 6.78 -5.74 -13.28
CA GLY A 59 8.12 -5.33 -12.86
C GLY A 59 8.11 -4.16 -11.89
N ARG A 60 7.19 -3.23 -12.06
CA ARG A 60 7.09 -2.05 -11.21
C ARG A 60 6.08 -2.18 -10.09
N LEU A 61 5.01 -2.88 -10.34
CA LEU A 61 3.83 -2.86 -9.48
C LEU A 61 3.64 -4.13 -8.65
N ALA A 62 4.18 -5.27 -9.08
CA ALA A 62 3.91 -6.55 -8.44
C ALA A 62 4.28 -6.60 -6.95
N GLY A 63 5.33 -5.90 -6.56
CA GLY A 63 5.78 -5.81 -5.17
C GLY A 63 5.18 -4.66 -4.37
N THR A 64 4.32 -3.85 -4.97
CA THR A 64 3.71 -2.75 -4.24
C THR A 64 2.67 -3.25 -3.25
N PRO A 65 2.49 -2.57 -2.10
CA PRO A 65 1.49 -2.95 -1.11
C PRO A 65 0.08 -3.05 -1.66
N ASP A 66 -0.32 -2.18 -2.56
CA ASP A 66 -1.64 -2.23 -3.19
C ASP A 66 -1.82 -3.47 -4.06
N CYS A 67 -0.82 -3.86 -4.84
CA CYS A 67 -0.89 -5.09 -5.62
C CYS A 67 -0.92 -6.33 -4.74
N ILE A 68 -0.18 -6.34 -3.64
CA ILE A 68 -0.19 -7.43 -2.67
C ILE A 68 -1.59 -7.55 -2.04
N ASN A 69 -2.17 -6.44 -1.59
CA ASN A 69 -3.49 -6.42 -1.00
C ASN A 69 -4.60 -6.80 -1.99
N ALA A 70 -4.52 -6.31 -3.23
CA ALA A 70 -5.48 -6.66 -4.26
C ALA A 70 -5.46 -8.16 -4.58
N ARG A 71 -4.27 -8.76 -4.70
CA ARG A 71 -4.15 -10.20 -4.93
C ARG A 71 -4.63 -11.02 -3.73
N ALA A 72 -4.39 -10.55 -2.52
CA ALA A 72 -4.90 -11.19 -1.31
C ALA A 72 -6.43 -11.18 -1.30
N ALA A 73 -7.03 -10.03 -1.62
CA ALA A 73 -8.48 -9.90 -1.74
C ALA A 73 -9.05 -10.86 -2.80
N ALA A 74 -8.45 -10.89 -3.98
CA ALA A 74 -8.89 -11.78 -5.06
C ALA A 74 -8.81 -13.26 -4.67
N ARG A 75 -7.78 -13.65 -3.93
CA ARG A 75 -7.68 -15.03 -3.44
C ARG A 75 -8.79 -15.38 -2.45
N ILE A 76 -9.10 -14.49 -1.54
CA ILE A 76 -10.16 -14.69 -0.55
C ILE A 76 -11.51 -14.83 -1.25
N GLU A 77 -11.79 -13.96 -2.21
CA GLU A 77 -13.02 -14.02 -3.00
C GLU A 77 -13.09 -15.30 -3.84
N GLY A 78 -11.99 -15.69 -4.45
CA GLY A 78 -11.91 -16.93 -5.22
C GLY A 78 -12.20 -18.17 -4.38
N VAL A 79 -11.65 -18.25 -3.17
CA VAL A 79 -11.90 -19.36 -2.26
C VAL A 79 -13.36 -19.34 -1.79
N GLY A 80 -13.91 -18.16 -1.49
CA GLY A 80 -15.31 -18.02 -1.13
C GLY A 80 -16.23 -18.49 -2.25
N SER A 81 -15.92 -18.15 -3.48
CA SER A 81 -16.69 -18.60 -4.65
C SER A 81 -16.63 -20.12 -4.85
N LEU A 82 -15.47 -20.72 -4.59
CA LEU A 82 -15.34 -22.16 -4.70
C LEU A 82 -16.22 -22.90 -3.69
N GLY A 83 -16.38 -22.34 -2.50
CA GLY A 83 -17.25 -22.91 -1.48
C GLY A 83 -18.74 -22.90 -1.87
N SER A 84 -19.11 -22.02 -2.80
CA SER A 84 -20.49 -21.94 -3.28
C SER A 84 -20.74 -22.71 -4.58
N LEU A 85 -19.71 -23.29 -5.17
CA LEU A 85 -19.90 -24.08 -6.35
C LEU A 85 -20.63 -25.37 -6.00
N PRO A 86 -21.61 -25.77 -6.79
CA PRO A 86 -22.20 -27.09 -6.65
C PRO A 86 -21.06 -28.11 -6.83
N PRO A 87 -21.11 -29.19 -6.08
CA PRO A 87 -20.10 -30.21 -6.23
C PRO A 87 -20.01 -30.59 -7.69
N MET A 88 -18.92 -30.14 -8.29
CA MET A 88 -18.64 -30.48 -9.64
C MET A 88 -18.59 -31.98 -9.67
N GLY A 89 -19.53 -32.55 -10.30
CA GLY A 89 -19.69 -33.98 -10.42
C GLY A 89 -18.55 -34.76 -11.02
N LEU A 90 -17.40 -34.52 -10.52
CA LEU A 90 -16.45 -35.59 -10.53
C LEU A 90 -17.16 -36.70 -9.79
N PRO A 91 -17.33 -37.83 -10.40
CA PRO A 91 -17.78 -38.95 -9.66
C PRO A 91 -16.74 -39.23 -8.60
N MET A 92 -16.82 -38.44 -7.58
CA MET A 92 -16.19 -38.84 -6.39
C MET A 92 -16.87 -40.09 -6.04
N LYS A 93 -16.33 -41.09 -6.60
CA LYS A 93 -16.63 -42.39 -6.16
C LYS A 93 -16.64 -42.31 -4.69
N PRO A 94 -17.76 -42.54 -4.08
CA PRO A 94 -17.91 -42.37 -2.69
C PRO A 94 -16.76 -43.08 -2.08
N SER A 95 -15.97 -42.26 -1.48
CA SER A 95 -14.77 -42.79 -1.05
C SER A 95 -15.16 -43.91 -0.18
N ARG A 96 -14.89 -44.91 -0.62
CA ARG A 96 -14.98 -46.00 0.00
C ARG A 96 -14.58 -45.98 1.29
N GLY A 97 -14.09 -44.94 1.64
CA GLY A 97 -13.94 -44.62 2.96
C GLY A 97 -14.95 -45.00 3.82
N SER A 98 -15.95 -44.94 3.32
CA SER A 98 -16.95 -45.39 4.11
C SER A 98 -16.93 -46.84 4.32
N HIS A 99 -15.92 -47.46 4.38
CA HIS A 99 -15.96 -48.71 4.72
C HIS A 99 -16.20 -48.92 5.99
N PRO A 100 -16.86 -49.72 6.28
CA PRO A 100 -17.03 -50.16 7.66
C PRO A 100 -15.74 -50.58 8.24
#